data_65e28c6f022a6ccd19090f3cc6cd201b
#
_entry.id   65e28c6f022a6ccd19090f3cc6cd201b
#
_cell.length_a   1.000
_cell.length_b   1.000
_cell.length_c   1.000
_cell.angle_alpha   90.00
_cell.angle_beta   90.00
_cell.angle_gamma   90.00
#
_symmetry.space_group_name_H-M   'P 1'
#
loop_
_entity.id
_entity.type
_entity.pdbx_description
1 polymer ?
#
loop_
_entity_poly.entity_id
_entity_poly.type
_entity_poly.pdbx_seq_one_letter_code
_entity_poly.pdbx_strand_id
1 'polypeptide(L)'
;MQAKILWIDDQIELLNSHIIFLSEKGYSIDTCTNGSDALEKIIETRYEAILLDENMPGMNGIETLKQIKKINRNLKVIMITKSEEENIMEEAIGKEISDYLIKPVNPNQILLSLKKTLNVRELIKDSNISEYQQEFRNLSLKMMDIKTWSEWSDFYLELINWEVKLSEIDDETMIEILNNQKFEANSLFAKFIQNNYESWIKNNDGPTLSHNVLEKYLIRQFDEKPLLLIVID
;
A
#
# COMPACT_ATOMS: atom_id res chain seq x y z
N MET A 1 -20.00 -6.40 -3.93
CA MET A 1 -20.47 -5.07 -3.47
C MET A 1 -20.39 -4.08 -4.63
N GLN A 2 -21.25 -3.07 -4.64
CA GLN A 2 -21.23 -2.01 -5.65
C GLN A 2 -20.12 -1.01 -5.27
N ALA A 3 -19.18 -0.69 -6.17
CA ALA A 3 -18.13 0.27 -5.89
C ALA A 3 -18.73 1.65 -5.65
N LYS A 4 -18.36 2.28 -4.50
CA LYS A 4 -18.89 3.57 -4.08
C LYS A 4 -17.96 4.70 -4.49
N ILE A 5 -18.47 5.64 -5.31
CA ILE A 5 -17.73 6.74 -5.91
C ILE A 5 -18.29 8.06 -5.40
N LEU A 6 -17.44 9.00 -5.07
CA LEU A 6 -17.83 10.37 -4.81
C LEU A 6 -17.53 11.24 -6.04
N TRP A 7 -18.52 11.95 -6.56
CA TRP A 7 -18.35 12.91 -7.65
C TRP A 7 -18.49 14.34 -7.14
N ILE A 8 -17.44 15.13 -7.30
CA ILE A 8 -17.33 16.50 -6.81
C ILE A 8 -17.24 17.43 -8.02
N ASP A 9 -18.29 18.21 -8.27
CA ASP A 9 -18.39 19.13 -9.41
C ASP A 9 -19.43 20.21 -9.06
N ASP A 10 -19.11 21.49 -9.21
CA ASP A 10 -20.01 22.59 -8.87
C ASP A 10 -21.26 22.64 -9.77
N GLN A 11 -21.21 21.97 -10.92
CA GLN A 11 -22.34 21.88 -11.87
C GLN A 11 -22.89 20.43 -11.93
N ILE A 12 -22.80 19.68 -10.84
CA ILE A 12 -23.16 18.26 -10.79
C ILE A 12 -24.59 17.98 -11.26
N GLU A 13 -25.51 18.91 -11.10
CA GLU A 13 -26.90 18.77 -11.56
C GLU A 13 -27.00 18.59 -13.08
N LEU A 14 -26.07 19.15 -13.84
CA LEU A 14 -26.02 19.00 -15.30
C LEU A 14 -25.51 17.61 -15.73
N LEU A 15 -24.94 16.84 -14.80
CA LEU A 15 -24.32 15.54 -15.02
C LEU A 15 -25.22 14.35 -14.66
N ASN A 16 -26.52 14.59 -14.41
CA ASN A 16 -27.47 13.53 -14.03
C ASN A 16 -27.50 12.34 -15.00
N SER A 17 -27.40 12.60 -16.33
CA SER A 17 -27.36 11.52 -17.33
C SER A 17 -26.12 10.62 -17.18
N HIS A 18 -24.98 11.19 -16.78
CA HIS A 18 -23.75 10.46 -16.53
C HIS A 18 -23.86 9.62 -15.25
N ILE A 19 -24.48 10.19 -14.21
CA ILE A 19 -24.71 9.49 -12.94
C ILE A 19 -25.63 8.28 -13.14
N ILE A 20 -26.73 8.46 -13.88
CA ILE A 20 -27.66 7.36 -14.22
C ILE A 20 -26.92 6.26 -14.98
N PHE A 21 -26.17 6.62 -16.02
CA PHE A 21 -25.38 5.67 -16.81
C PHE A 21 -24.39 4.87 -15.95
N LEU A 22 -23.64 5.54 -15.07
CA LEU A 22 -22.68 4.84 -14.20
C LEU A 22 -23.38 3.96 -13.16
N SER A 23 -24.53 4.38 -12.66
CA SER A 23 -25.37 3.58 -11.75
C SER A 23 -25.87 2.29 -12.42
N GLU A 24 -26.29 2.35 -13.68
CA GLU A 24 -26.68 1.20 -14.48
C GLU A 24 -25.49 0.22 -14.75
N LYS A 25 -24.25 0.76 -14.70
CA LYS A 25 -23.01 -0.03 -14.83
C LYS A 25 -22.51 -0.62 -13.50
N GLY A 26 -23.28 -0.44 -12.42
CA GLY A 26 -22.99 -1.09 -11.13
C GLY A 26 -22.16 -0.23 -10.17
N TYR A 27 -22.09 1.08 -10.36
CA TYR A 27 -21.44 2.01 -9.42
C TYR A 27 -22.49 2.69 -8.53
N SER A 28 -22.17 2.94 -7.27
CA SER A 28 -22.94 3.78 -6.38
C SER A 28 -22.32 5.18 -6.36
N ILE A 29 -23.03 6.18 -6.86
CA ILE A 29 -22.49 7.55 -7.00
C ILE A 29 -23.11 8.47 -5.95
N ASP A 30 -22.28 8.97 -5.04
CA ASP A 30 -22.60 10.11 -4.18
C ASP A 30 -22.06 11.38 -4.84
N THR A 31 -22.70 12.52 -4.60
CA THR A 31 -22.35 13.80 -5.23
C THR A 31 -22.09 14.89 -4.20
N CYS A 32 -21.21 15.83 -4.55
CA CYS A 32 -20.96 17.08 -3.84
C CYS A 32 -20.75 18.21 -4.84
N THR A 33 -21.11 19.44 -4.42
CA THR A 33 -20.94 20.65 -5.24
C THR A 33 -19.68 21.44 -4.91
N ASN A 34 -18.97 21.09 -3.87
CA ASN A 34 -17.76 21.79 -3.42
C ASN A 34 -16.79 20.89 -2.66
N GLY A 35 -15.54 21.33 -2.53
CA GLY A 35 -14.47 20.57 -1.89
C GLY A 35 -14.66 20.40 -0.38
N SER A 36 -15.21 21.40 0.33
CA SER A 36 -15.36 21.32 1.80
C SER A 36 -16.32 20.22 2.23
N ASP A 37 -17.52 20.19 1.63
CA ASP A 37 -18.52 19.16 1.90
C ASP A 37 -18.02 17.77 1.50
N ALA A 38 -17.19 17.71 0.44
CA ALA A 38 -16.58 16.47 0.01
C ALA A 38 -15.61 15.90 1.05
N LEU A 39 -14.79 16.75 1.69
CA LEU A 39 -13.86 16.30 2.74
C LEU A 39 -14.62 15.76 3.97
N GLU A 40 -15.74 16.37 4.35
CA GLU A 40 -16.60 15.85 5.43
C GLU A 40 -17.14 14.46 5.08
N LYS A 41 -17.67 14.28 3.85
CA LYS A 41 -18.18 12.98 3.38
C LYS A 41 -17.09 11.90 3.33
N ILE A 42 -15.86 12.24 2.95
CA ILE A 42 -14.73 11.30 2.88
C ILE A 42 -14.31 10.80 4.27
N ILE A 43 -14.50 11.62 5.31
CA ILE A 43 -14.23 11.22 6.70
C ILE A 43 -15.32 10.25 7.20
N GLU A 44 -16.58 10.49 6.84
CA GLU A 44 -17.72 9.71 7.31
C GLU A 44 -17.98 8.44 6.50
N THR A 45 -17.62 8.46 5.21
CA THR A 45 -17.95 7.38 4.27
C THR A 45 -16.72 6.92 3.51
N ARG A 46 -16.54 5.59 3.40
CA ARG A 46 -15.47 5.00 2.59
C ARG A 46 -15.87 5.03 1.11
N TYR A 47 -15.10 5.72 0.30
CA TYR A 47 -15.18 5.71 -1.15
C TYR A 47 -14.01 4.94 -1.75
N GLU A 48 -14.23 4.29 -2.90
CA GLU A 48 -13.20 3.55 -3.62
C GLU A 48 -12.46 4.43 -4.64
N ALA A 49 -13.18 5.40 -5.21
CA ALA A 49 -12.57 6.44 -6.04
C ALA A 49 -13.36 7.76 -5.95
N ILE A 50 -12.71 8.83 -6.36
CA ILE A 50 -13.27 10.18 -6.43
C ILE A 50 -13.14 10.67 -7.87
N LEU A 51 -14.23 11.25 -8.40
CA LEU A 51 -14.24 12.09 -9.58
C LEU A 51 -14.20 13.53 -9.09
N LEU A 52 -13.20 14.31 -9.49
CA LEU A 52 -12.95 15.65 -8.93
C LEU A 52 -12.80 16.66 -10.04
N ASP A 53 -13.75 17.63 -10.10
CA ASP A 53 -13.58 18.78 -10.98
C ASP A 53 -12.46 19.69 -10.50
N GLU A 54 -11.66 20.18 -11.42
CA GLU A 54 -10.58 21.11 -11.13
C GLU A 54 -11.09 22.50 -10.78
N ASN A 55 -12.08 22.99 -11.53
CA ASN A 55 -12.52 24.37 -11.50
C ASN A 55 -13.80 24.56 -10.67
N MET A 56 -13.65 24.61 -9.36
CA MET A 56 -14.76 24.83 -8.43
C MET A 56 -14.59 26.15 -7.68
N PRO A 57 -15.71 26.84 -7.34
CA PRO A 57 -15.65 28.05 -6.54
C PRO A 57 -15.21 27.72 -5.09
N GLY A 58 -14.44 28.64 -4.49
CA GLY A 58 -13.89 28.44 -3.15
C GLY A 58 -12.64 27.60 -3.16
N MET A 59 -12.71 26.39 -2.61
CA MET A 59 -11.60 25.42 -2.67
C MET A 59 -11.58 24.75 -4.04
N ASN A 60 -10.54 25.01 -4.82
CA ASN A 60 -10.37 24.40 -6.14
C ASN A 60 -10.03 22.90 -6.05
N GLY A 61 -10.08 22.19 -7.20
CA GLY A 61 -9.84 20.76 -7.26
C GLY A 61 -8.42 20.35 -6.80
N ILE A 62 -7.41 21.17 -7.09
CA ILE A 62 -6.02 20.88 -6.68
C ILE A 62 -5.87 21.00 -5.15
N GLU A 63 -6.44 22.02 -4.56
CA GLU A 63 -6.44 22.18 -3.10
C GLU A 63 -7.22 21.06 -2.42
N THR A 64 -8.39 20.70 -2.99
CA THR A 64 -9.20 19.58 -2.53
C THR A 64 -8.42 18.26 -2.59
N LEU A 65 -7.74 17.97 -3.71
CA LEU A 65 -6.88 16.79 -3.87
C LEU A 65 -5.83 16.69 -2.76
N LYS A 66 -5.11 17.79 -2.50
CA LYS A 66 -4.09 17.82 -1.43
C LYS A 66 -4.67 17.48 -0.06
N GLN A 67 -5.87 17.97 0.25
CA GLN A 67 -6.53 17.64 1.52
C GLN A 67 -7.03 16.20 1.55
N ILE A 68 -7.60 15.68 0.46
CA ILE A 68 -7.98 14.27 0.31
C ILE A 68 -6.79 13.37 0.59
N LYS A 69 -5.62 13.68 0.00
CA LYS A 69 -4.41 12.86 0.15
C LYS A 69 -3.80 12.92 1.56
N LYS A 70 -4.06 13.99 2.32
CA LYS A 70 -3.72 14.04 3.75
C LYS A 70 -4.61 13.14 4.59
N ILE A 71 -5.91 13.03 4.26
CA ILE A 71 -6.87 12.17 4.94
C ILE A 71 -6.61 10.70 4.59
N ASN A 72 -6.48 10.41 3.29
CA ASN A 72 -6.22 9.06 2.79
C ASN A 72 -5.33 9.12 1.53
N ARG A 73 -4.03 8.83 1.71
CA ARG A 73 -3.03 8.87 0.63
C ARG A 73 -3.34 7.87 -0.50
N ASN A 74 -3.99 6.77 -0.18
CA ASN A 74 -4.26 5.68 -1.14
C ASN A 74 -5.60 5.84 -1.87
N LEU A 75 -6.43 6.83 -1.50
CA LEU A 75 -7.72 7.05 -2.15
C LEU A 75 -7.51 7.46 -3.61
N LYS A 76 -8.16 6.76 -4.51
CA LYS A 76 -8.04 6.97 -5.94
C LYS A 76 -8.78 8.23 -6.36
N VAL A 77 -8.11 9.14 -7.05
CA VAL A 77 -8.70 10.40 -7.54
C VAL A 77 -8.48 10.49 -9.04
N ILE A 78 -9.58 10.69 -9.77
CA ILE A 78 -9.62 10.98 -11.20
C ILE A 78 -9.98 12.44 -11.34
N MET A 79 -9.05 13.25 -11.86
CA MET A 79 -9.31 14.68 -12.10
C MET A 79 -10.10 14.87 -13.38
N ILE A 80 -11.03 15.83 -13.37
CA ILE A 80 -11.80 16.26 -14.54
C ILE A 80 -11.49 17.74 -14.77
N THR A 81 -10.93 18.08 -15.91
CA THR A 81 -10.40 19.44 -16.19
C THR A 81 -10.82 19.97 -17.54
N LYS A 82 -10.78 21.29 -17.71
CA LYS A 82 -10.96 21.97 -19.00
C LYS A 82 -9.63 22.30 -19.69
N SER A 83 -8.50 22.15 -19.01
CA SER A 83 -7.18 22.55 -19.51
C SER A 83 -6.49 21.40 -20.24
N GLU A 84 -5.94 21.68 -21.41
CA GLU A 84 -5.01 20.80 -22.15
C GLU A 84 -3.54 21.07 -21.76
N GLU A 85 -3.28 21.97 -20.80
CA GLU A 85 -1.93 22.28 -20.33
C GLU A 85 -1.38 21.17 -19.41
N GLU A 86 -1.10 20.02 -20.04
CA GLU A 86 -0.57 18.83 -19.37
C GLU A 86 0.70 19.09 -18.56
N ASN A 87 1.58 19.97 -19.01
CA ASN A 87 2.93 20.15 -18.45
C ASN A 87 2.93 20.76 -17.04
N ILE A 88 1.95 21.59 -16.67
CA ILE A 88 1.90 22.23 -15.34
C ILE A 88 1.24 21.31 -14.32
N MET A 89 0.30 20.49 -14.77
CA MET A 89 -0.37 19.52 -13.90
C MET A 89 0.48 18.28 -13.61
N GLU A 90 1.21 17.75 -14.58
CA GLU A 90 2.08 16.58 -14.37
C GLU A 90 3.20 16.85 -13.34
N GLU A 91 3.76 18.02 -13.32
CA GLU A 91 4.88 18.36 -12.42
C GLU A 91 4.42 18.64 -10.98
N ALA A 92 3.22 19.20 -10.80
CA ALA A 92 2.67 19.54 -9.47
C ALA A 92 1.82 18.44 -8.84
N ILE A 93 1.20 17.54 -9.64
CA ILE A 93 0.16 16.60 -9.23
C ILE A 93 0.45 15.16 -9.67
N GLY A 94 1.37 14.94 -10.56
CA GLY A 94 1.58 13.73 -11.36
C GLY A 94 1.68 12.38 -10.63
N LYS A 95 1.91 12.38 -9.30
CA LYS A 95 1.91 11.15 -8.48
C LYS A 95 0.71 11.01 -7.55
N GLU A 96 -0.13 12.04 -7.47
CA GLU A 96 -1.26 12.05 -6.51
C GLU A 96 -2.60 11.71 -7.15
N ILE A 97 -2.73 11.84 -8.49
CA ILE A 97 -3.92 11.43 -9.24
C ILE A 97 -3.76 10.04 -9.84
N SER A 98 -4.88 9.33 -10.00
CA SER A 98 -4.92 8.00 -10.61
C SER A 98 -5.14 8.05 -12.12
N ASP A 99 -5.87 9.06 -12.56
CA ASP A 99 -6.15 9.35 -13.98
C ASP A 99 -6.66 10.78 -14.14
N TYR A 100 -6.73 11.30 -15.36
CA TYR A 100 -7.37 12.59 -15.65
C TYR A 100 -8.25 12.51 -16.91
N LEU A 101 -9.28 13.34 -16.97
CA LEU A 101 -10.23 13.44 -18.07
C LEU A 101 -10.43 14.91 -18.46
N ILE A 102 -10.45 15.15 -19.78
CA ILE A 102 -10.61 16.51 -20.32
C ILE A 102 -12.08 16.76 -20.70
N LYS A 103 -12.66 17.86 -20.21
CA LYS A 103 -14.03 18.27 -20.57
C LYS A 103 -14.09 18.75 -22.05
N PRO A 104 -15.10 18.36 -22.82
CA PRO A 104 -16.33 17.66 -22.42
C PRO A 104 -16.11 16.14 -22.27
N VAL A 105 -16.50 15.58 -21.14
CA VAL A 105 -16.33 14.15 -20.85
C VAL A 105 -17.60 13.40 -21.21
N ASN A 106 -17.48 12.30 -21.93
CA ASN A 106 -18.63 11.41 -22.13
C ASN A 106 -18.67 10.30 -21.08
N PRO A 107 -19.87 9.72 -20.78
CA PRO A 107 -20.01 8.70 -19.74
C PRO A 107 -19.11 7.46 -19.93
N ASN A 108 -18.82 7.08 -21.18
CA ASN A 108 -17.96 5.93 -21.44
C ASN A 108 -16.48 6.20 -21.10
N GLN A 109 -15.99 7.43 -21.25
CA GLN A 109 -14.63 7.79 -20.83
C GLN A 109 -14.51 7.68 -19.31
N ILE A 110 -15.49 8.17 -18.56
CA ILE A 110 -15.51 8.04 -17.09
C ILE A 110 -15.55 6.56 -16.70
N LEU A 111 -16.40 5.76 -17.35
CA LEU A 111 -16.51 4.32 -17.09
C LEU A 111 -15.17 3.60 -17.33
N LEU A 112 -14.47 3.92 -18.42
CA LEU A 112 -13.17 3.31 -18.73
C LEU A 112 -12.09 3.72 -17.71
N SER A 113 -12.06 4.99 -17.33
CA SER A 113 -11.13 5.49 -16.33
C SER A 113 -11.40 4.86 -14.94
N LEU A 114 -12.66 4.75 -14.52
CA LEU A 114 -13.03 4.05 -13.29
C LEU A 114 -12.61 2.57 -13.32
N LYS A 115 -12.92 1.85 -14.41
CA LYS A 115 -12.49 0.46 -14.56
C LYS A 115 -10.99 0.31 -14.46
N LYS A 116 -10.23 1.13 -15.21
CA LYS A 116 -8.76 1.13 -15.15
C LYS A 116 -8.26 1.38 -13.74
N THR A 117 -8.80 2.39 -13.06
CA THR A 117 -8.36 2.83 -11.74
C THR A 117 -8.69 1.81 -10.63
N LEU A 118 -9.85 1.17 -10.71
CA LEU A 118 -10.32 0.20 -9.71
C LEU A 118 -9.78 -1.21 -9.98
N ASN A 119 -9.75 -1.65 -11.24
CA ASN A 119 -9.27 -2.99 -11.58
C ASN A 119 -7.76 -3.17 -11.44
N VAL A 120 -6.97 -2.09 -11.47
CA VAL A 120 -5.53 -2.17 -11.13
C VAL A 120 -5.34 -2.80 -9.75
N ARG A 121 -6.22 -2.47 -8.78
CA ARG A 121 -6.13 -3.06 -7.44
C ARG A 121 -6.49 -4.56 -7.43
N GLU A 122 -7.52 -4.96 -8.17
CA GLU A 122 -7.88 -6.39 -8.31
C GLU A 122 -6.80 -7.16 -9.08
N LEU A 123 -6.27 -6.61 -10.15
CA LEU A 123 -5.19 -7.24 -10.93
C LEU A 123 -3.91 -7.41 -10.11
N ILE A 124 -3.54 -6.40 -9.28
CA ILE A 124 -2.41 -6.51 -8.36
C ILE A 124 -2.70 -7.54 -7.27
N LYS A 125 -3.93 -7.57 -6.75
CA LYS A 125 -4.37 -8.57 -5.78
C LYS A 125 -4.23 -9.98 -6.34
N ASP A 126 -4.81 -10.23 -7.51
CA ASP A 126 -4.77 -11.54 -8.15
C ASP A 126 -3.34 -11.95 -8.54
N SER A 127 -2.52 -11.00 -8.99
CA SER A 127 -1.10 -11.23 -9.27
C SER A 127 -0.33 -11.61 -8.02
N ASN A 128 -0.47 -10.84 -6.92
CA ASN A 128 0.23 -11.12 -5.67
C ASN A 128 -0.20 -12.46 -5.06
N ILE A 129 -1.50 -12.79 -5.12
CA ILE A 129 -2.01 -14.08 -4.66
C ILE A 129 -1.41 -15.22 -5.49
N SER A 130 -1.42 -15.11 -6.81
CA SER A 130 -0.86 -16.11 -7.72
C SER A 130 0.65 -16.27 -7.53
N GLU A 131 1.38 -15.17 -7.41
CA GLU A 131 2.81 -15.18 -7.14
C GLU A 131 3.12 -15.85 -5.80
N TYR A 132 2.39 -15.52 -4.73
CA TYR A 132 2.59 -16.15 -3.43
C TYR A 132 2.27 -17.65 -3.44
N GLN A 133 1.20 -18.06 -4.12
CA GLN A 133 0.85 -19.48 -4.25
C GLN A 133 1.97 -20.29 -4.96
N GLN A 134 2.60 -19.70 -5.98
CA GLN A 134 3.76 -20.31 -6.64
C GLN A 134 4.98 -20.37 -5.71
N GLU A 135 5.23 -19.26 -4.99
CA GLU A 135 6.41 -19.13 -4.12
C GLU A 135 6.26 -19.90 -2.80
N PHE A 136 5.05 -20.10 -2.32
CA PHE A 136 4.75 -20.84 -1.07
C PHE A 136 5.47 -22.19 -1.00
N ARG A 137 5.45 -22.93 -2.11
CA ARG A 137 6.10 -24.24 -2.19
C ARG A 137 7.63 -24.12 -2.13
N ASN A 138 8.19 -23.13 -2.81
CA ASN A 138 9.63 -22.86 -2.82
C ASN A 138 10.11 -22.46 -1.43
N LEU A 139 9.37 -21.56 -0.77
CA LEU A 139 9.65 -21.14 0.60
C LEU A 139 9.59 -22.30 1.58
N SER A 140 8.60 -23.19 1.45
CA SER A 140 8.48 -24.38 2.31
C SER A 140 9.63 -25.36 2.11
N LEU A 141 10.10 -25.55 0.88
CA LEU A 141 11.28 -26.39 0.60
C LEU A 141 12.58 -25.74 1.08
N LYS A 142 12.75 -24.43 0.82
CA LYS A 142 13.92 -23.66 1.25
C LYS A 142 14.08 -23.70 2.76
N MET A 143 12.99 -23.55 3.51
CA MET A 143 12.96 -23.56 4.98
C MET A 143 13.54 -24.86 5.57
N MET A 144 13.37 -26.00 4.89
CA MET A 144 13.86 -27.30 5.37
C MET A 144 15.38 -27.49 5.21
N ASP A 145 16.00 -26.74 4.28
CA ASP A 145 17.42 -26.88 3.93
C ASP A 145 18.32 -25.81 4.56
N ILE A 146 17.76 -24.86 5.33
CA ILE A 146 18.51 -23.77 5.96
C ILE A 146 19.46 -24.31 7.03
N LYS A 147 20.74 -23.96 6.92
CA LYS A 147 21.82 -24.45 7.81
C LYS A 147 22.55 -23.34 8.54
N THR A 148 22.47 -22.10 8.07
CA THR A 148 23.23 -20.99 8.61
C THR A 148 22.33 -19.87 9.12
N TRP A 149 22.87 -19.05 10.02
CA TRP A 149 22.18 -17.84 10.51
C TRP A 149 21.84 -16.87 9.38
N SER A 150 22.74 -16.66 8.42
CA SER A 150 22.52 -15.76 7.30
C SER A 150 21.35 -16.21 6.43
N GLU A 151 21.29 -17.51 6.12
CA GLU A 151 20.17 -18.07 5.35
C GLU A 151 18.83 -17.90 6.08
N TRP A 152 18.81 -18.06 7.42
CA TRP A 152 17.61 -17.77 8.21
C TRP A 152 17.20 -16.29 8.15
N SER A 153 18.18 -15.38 8.23
CA SER A 153 17.91 -13.93 8.12
C SER A 153 17.30 -13.59 6.77
N ASP A 154 17.89 -14.08 5.68
CA ASP A 154 17.41 -13.84 4.32
C ASP A 154 16.01 -14.44 4.10
N PHE A 155 15.78 -15.64 4.63
CA PHE A 155 14.49 -16.31 4.56
C PHE A 155 13.39 -15.52 5.31
N TYR A 156 13.66 -15.00 6.50
CA TYR A 156 12.70 -14.17 7.23
C TYR A 156 12.41 -12.85 6.53
N LEU A 157 13.39 -12.24 5.86
CA LEU A 157 13.16 -11.06 5.03
C LEU A 157 12.20 -11.37 3.87
N GLU A 158 12.30 -12.53 3.26
CA GLU A 158 11.35 -12.97 2.22
C GLU A 158 9.93 -13.12 2.79
N LEU A 159 9.77 -13.74 3.96
CA LEU A 159 8.46 -13.86 4.63
C LEU A 159 7.86 -12.50 5.00
N ILE A 160 8.68 -11.56 5.50
CA ILE A 160 8.24 -10.20 5.82
C ILE A 160 7.81 -9.44 4.55
N ASN A 161 8.55 -9.59 3.46
CA ASN A 161 8.17 -8.98 2.18
C ASN A 161 6.81 -9.48 1.69
N TRP A 162 6.52 -10.78 1.85
CA TRP A 162 5.21 -11.33 1.54
C TRP A 162 4.12 -10.83 2.50
N GLU A 163 4.42 -10.69 3.79
CA GLU A 163 3.50 -10.11 4.76
C GLU A 163 3.08 -8.68 4.37
N VAL A 164 4.04 -7.84 3.97
CA VAL A 164 3.77 -6.49 3.49
C VAL A 164 2.91 -6.51 2.22
N LYS A 165 3.26 -7.32 1.22
CA LYS A 165 2.50 -7.44 -0.03
C LYS A 165 1.06 -7.93 0.22
N LEU A 166 0.88 -8.94 1.07
CA LEU A 166 -0.43 -9.53 1.34
C LEU A 166 -1.28 -8.67 2.31
N SER A 167 -0.66 -7.87 3.18
CA SER A 167 -1.39 -6.95 4.06
C SER A 167 -2.13 -5.84 3.30
N GLU A 168 -1.68 -5.50 2.09
CA GLU A 168 -2.37 -4.56 1.20
C GLU A 168 -3.59 -5.19 0.51
N ILE A 169 -3.69 -6.53 0.57
CA ILE A 169 -4.73 -7.34 -0.05
C ILE A 169 -5.67 -7.78 1.07
N ASP A 170 -6.84 -7.25 1.17
CA ASP A 170 -7.85 -7.61 2.19
C ASP A 170 -8.37 -9.05 1.96
N ASP A 171 -7.47 -10.05 2.13
CA ASP A 171 -7.71 -11.48 1.95
C ASP A 171 -7.24 -12.26 3.18
N GLU A 172 -8.20 -12.52 4.08
CA GLU A 172 -7.95 -13.22 5.34
C GLU A 172 -7.36 -14.62 5.13
N THR A 173 -7.73 -15.31 4.06
CA THR A 173 -7.27 -16.69 3.77
C THR A 173 -5.77 -16.70 3.45
N MET A 174 -5.30 -15.76 2.63
CA MET A 174 -3.86 -15.68 2.28
C MET A 174 -3.02 -15.27 3.48
N ILE A 175 -3.54 -14.38 4.32
CA ILE A 175 -2.88 -13.97 5.58
C ILE A 175 -2.77 -15.16 6.54
N GLU A 176 -3.82 -15.99 6.64
CA GLU A 176 -3.80 -17.19 7.49
C GLU A 176 -2.77 -18.22 6.99
N ILE A 177 -2.70 -18.45 5.68
CA ILE A 177 -1.70 -19.36 5.07
C ILE A 177 -0.28 -18.87 5.37
N LEU A 178 0.00 -17.58 5.20
CA LEU A 178 1.30 -17.00 5.54
C LEU A 178 1.63 -17.13 7.02
N ASN A 179 0.66 -16.88 7.90
CA ASN A 179 0.86 -17.01 9.34
C ASN A 179 1.19 -18.45 9.75
N ASN A 180 0.55 -19.44 9.13
CA ASN A 180 0.88 -20.85 9.35
C ASN A 180 2.31 -21.17 8.88
N GLN A 181 2.74 -20.64 7.74
CA GLN A 181 4.12 -20.80 7.25
C GLN A 181 5.15 -20.12 8.18
N LYS A 182 4.83 -18.93 8.70
CA LYS A 182 5.66 -18.25 9.72
C LYS A 182 5.75 -19.06 11.02
N PHE A 183 4.66 -19.67 11.45
CA PHE A 183 4.66 -20.53 12.64
C PHE A 183 5.55 -21.76 12.45
N GLU A 184 5.50 -22.41 11.29
CA GLU A 184 6.38 -23.52 10.95
C GLU A 184 7.84 -23.08 10.90
N ALA A 185 8.13 -21.95 10.26
CA ALA A 185 9.47 -21.35 10.21
C ALA A 185 10.01 -21.08 11.62
N ASN A 186 9.21 -20.49 12.50
CA ASN A 186 9.60 -20.24 13.89
C ASN A 186 9.93 -21.54 14.63
N SER A 187 9.19 -22.61 14.38
CA SER A 187 9.42 -23.91 15.00
C SER A 187 10.76 -24.54 14.55
N LEU A 188 11.09 -24.42 13.26
CA LEU A 188 12.36 -24.90 12.72
C LEU A 188 13.54 -24.02 13.16
N PHE A 189 13.35 -22.71 13.16
CA PHE A 189 14.34 -21.78 13.66
C PHE A 189 14.67 -22.00 15.14
N ALA A 190 13.66 -22.27 15.98
CA ALA A 190 13.89 -22.61 17.38
C ALA A 190 14.79 -23.84 17.54
N LYS A 191 14.57 -24.90 16.73
CA LYS A 191 15.43 -26.08 16.70
C LYS A 191 16.85 -25.75 16.22
N PHE A 192 16.98 -24.92 15.20
CA PHE A 192 18.24 -24.43 14.69
C PHE A 192 19.02 -23.69 15.80
N ILE A 193 18.39 -22.80 16.53
CA ILE A 193 18.99 -22.10 17.67
C ILE A 193 19.45 -23.11 18.75
N GLN A 194 18.56 -24.02 19.17
CA GLN A 194 18.89 -25.02 20.19
C GLN A 194 20.13 -25.84 19.82
N ASN A 195 20.29 -26.20 18.57
CA ASN A 195 21.39 -27.03 18.11
C ASN A 195 22.73 -26.28 17.98
N ASN A 196 22.71 -24.96 17.82
CA ASN A 196 23.90 -24.17 17.51
C ASN A 196 24.32 -23.23 18.66
N TYR A 197 23.40 -22.85 19.55
CA TYR A 197 23.62 -21.81 20.54
C TYR A 197 24.80 -22.06 21.46
N GLU A 198 24.96 -23.29 21.94
CA GLU A 198 26.07 -23.66 22.84
C GLU A 198 27.44 -23.55 22.14
N SER A 199 27.51 -23.96 20.85
CA SER A 199 28.70 -23.79 20.03
C SER A 199 29.06 -22.32 19.82
N TRP A 200 28.08 -21.51 19.52
CA TRP A 200 28.28 -20.07 19.28
C TRP A 200 28.84 -19.35 20.52
N ILE A 201 28.35 -19.71 21.71
CA ILE A 201 28.87 -19.13 22.96
C ILE A 201 30.31 -19.60 23.23
N LYS A 202 30.61 -20.88 23.03
CA LYS A 202 31.93 -21.45 23.31
C LYS A 202 33.01 -21.03 22.32
N ASN A 203 32.66 -21.00 21.04
CA ASN A 203 33.62 -20.81 19.96
C ASN A 203 33.62 -19.39 19.41
N ASN A 204 32.62 -18.56 19.77
CA ASN A 204 32.40 -17.19 19.24
C ASN A 204 32.32 -17.15 17.69
N ASP A 205 31.78 -18.22 17.08
CA ASP A 205 31.66 -18.43 15.64
C ASP A 205 30.23 -18.16 15.10
N GLY A 206 29.31 -17.73 15.98
CA GLY A 206 27.92 -17.47 15.67
C GLY A 206 27.61 -16.02 15.27
N PRO A 207 26.32 -15.72 15.13
CA PRO A 207 25.86 -14.35 14.95
C PRO A 207 26.24 -13.48 16.16
N THR A 208 26.17 -12.16 15.96
CA THR A 208 26.36 -11.24 17.09
C THR A 208 25.20 -11.35 18.07
N LEU A 209 25.47 -11.86 19.25
CA LEU A 209 24.50 -12.03 20.32
C LEU A 209 24.54 -10.82 21.29
N SER A 210 23.50 -10.63 22.08
CA SER A 210 23.37 -9.47 22.99
C SER A 210 24.56 -9.30 23.93
N HIS A 211 25.17 -10.39 24.38
CA HIS A 211 26.32 -10.36 25.30
C HIS A 211 27.62 -9.87 24.65
N ASN A 212 27.78 -9.97 23.33
CA ASN A 212 28.99 -9.55 22.61
C ASN A 212 28.81 -8.30 21.73
N VAL A 213 27.59 -7.71 21.68
CA VAL A 213 27.32 -6.46 20.93
C VAL A 213 28.21 -5.33 21.40
N LEU A 214 28.30 -5.14 22.72
CA LEU A 214 29.09 -4.05 23.30
C LEU A 214 30.56 -4.17 22.94
N GLU A 215 31.15 -5.35 23.11
CA GLU A 215 32.56 -5.59 22.79
C GLU A 215 32.84 -5.42 21.28
N LYS A 216 31.99 -5.99 20.45
CA LYS A 216 32.20 -6.04 18.99
C LYS A 216 32.02 -4.67 18.30
N TYR A 217 31.04 -3.88 18.74
CA TYR A 217 30.66 -2.67 18.04
C TYR A 217 30.88 -1.38 18.82
N LEU A 218 30.98 -1.42 20.14
CA LEU A 218 31.01 -0.22 20.97
C LEU A 218 32.36 -0.02 21.66
N ILE A 219 32.90 -1.00 22.37
CA ILE A 219 34.07 -0.81 23.22
C ILE A 219 35.29 -0.35 22.42
N ARG A 220 35.47 -0.85 21.20
CA ARG A 220 36.59 -0.44 20.33
C ARG A 220 36.49 1.00 19.81
N GLN A 221 35.36 1.64 19.93
CA GLN A 221 35.14 3.01 19.45
C GLN A 221 35.17 4.05 20.57
N PHE A 222 35.18 3.62 21.84
CA PHE A 222 35.19 4.53 22.99
C PHE A 222 36.50 5.35 23.09
N ASP A 223 37.59 4.83 22.61
CA ASP A 223 38.91 5.48 22.70
C ASP A 223 39.10 6.62 21.68
N GLU A 224 38.24 6.73 20.68
CA GLU A 224 38.39 7.70 19.59
C GLU A 224 37.43 8.88 19.63
N LYS A 225 36.19 8.69 20.09
CA LYS A 225 35.11 9.74 20.05
C LYS A 225 34.03 9.49 21.10
N PRO A 226 33.36 10.55 21.59
CA PRO A 226 32.16 10.38 22.43
C PRO A 226 31.07 9.62 21.68
N LEU A 227 30.52 8.60 22.30
CA LEU A 227 29.54 7.68 21.73
C LEU A 227 28.19 7.86 22.41
N LEU A 228 27.11 7.94 21.62
CA LEU A 228 25.73 7.90 22.10
C LEU A 228 25.12 6.57 21.66
N LEU A 229 24.77 5.72 22.63
CA LEU A 229 24.00 4.49 22.37
C LEU A 229 22.52 4.76 22.58
N ILE A 230 21.71 4.53 21.52
CA ILE A 230 20.26 4.57 21.57
C ILE A 230 19.76 3.14 21.42
N VAL A 231 19.06 2.64 22.44
CA VAL A 231 18.39 1.34 22.39
C VAL A 231 16.90 1.61 22.16
N ILE A 232 16.36 1.06 21.09
CA ILE A 232 14.94 1.14 20.73
C ILE A 232 14.37 -0.27 20.93
N ASP A 233 13.36 -0.36 21.81
CA ASP A 233 12.65 -1.60 22.11
C ASP A 233 11.29 -1.60 21.38
#